data_8d09fed98d088694fc86e8728aac58a8
#
_entry.id   8d09fed98d088694fc86e8728aac58a8
#
_cell.length_a   1.000
_cell.length_b   1.000
_cell.length_c   1.000
_cell.angle_alpha   90.00
_cell.angle_beta   90.00
_cell.angle_gamma   90.00
#
_symmetry.space_group_name_H-M   'P 1'
#
loop_
_entity.id
_entity.type
_entity.pdbx_description
1 polymer ?
#
loop_
_entity_poly.entity_id
_entity_poly.type
_entity_poly.pdbx_seq_one_letter_code
_entity_poly.pdbx_strand_id
1 'polypeptide(L)'
;MSKKGDKKQQQQDGEEQGGSIFSISGPVIVAQNMVGVAMYELVKVGFDQLVGEVIRIDADKATIQVYEETAGVTVGDPVLRTGKPLSVELGPGLMETIYDGIQRPLKAISDKSNSIYIPRGIDVPALDRTRKWEFTPNDKFKVGDHITGGDVFGSVKENTLLSDHKIMLPPRARGKITKYPKKGEYTVDEKILEVEFEGQKFEYSMMHPWPVRVPRPSNDKLSSGDPLIVGQRVLDALFPSVQGGTVCIPGAFGCGKTVISQSLSKFSNSDLIVYVGCGERGNEMAEVLMDFPELTIDFDGRKEPIMKRTCLIANTSNMPVAAREASIYTGKQSPNFFLRCLADHDTLRDCGLGRIACRSRSS
;
A
#
# COMPACT_ATOMS: atom_id res chain seq x y z
N MET A 1 -16.72 -53.15 -5.44
CA MET A 1 -17.52 -52.16 -6.18
C MET A 1 -17.77 -50.95 -5.30
N SER A 2 -17.60 -49.79 -5.80
CA SER A 2 -17.81 -48.44 -5.20
C SER A 2 -16.62 -47.84 -4.44
N LYS A 3 -15.72 -47.21 -5.19
CA LYS A 3 -14.85 -46.07 -4.80
C LYS A 3 -14.54 -45.25 -6.05
N LYS A 4 -15.56 -44.69 -6.67
CA LYS A 4 -15.42 -43.79 -7.85
C LYS A 4 -16.34 -42.55 -7.80
N GLY A 5 -16.94 -42.23 -6.62
CA GLY A 5 -17.89 -41.13 -6.44
C GLY A 5 -17.29 -39.82 -5.94
N ASP A 6 -16.20 -39.84 -5.17
CA ASP A 6 -15.79 -38.68 -4.39
C ASP A 6 -14.74 -37.76 -5.03
N LYS A 7 -14.32 -38.05 -6.28
CA LYS A 7 -13.37 -37.17 -7.00
C LYS A 7 -14.00 -36.18 -7.99
N LYS A 8 -15.33 -36.21 -8.16
CA LYS A 8 -16.03 -35.30 -9.08
C LYS A 8 -16.69 -34.09 -8.41
N GLN A 9 -16.80 -34.08 -7.08
CA GLN A 9 -17.40 -32.92 -6.36
C GLN A 9 -16.40 -31.86 -5.93
N GLN A 10 -15.10 -32.11 -5.93
CA GLN A 10 -14.07 -31.11 -5.61
C GLN A 10 -13.54 -30.33 -6.83
N GLN A 11 -14.04 -30.60 -8.03
CA GLN A 11 -13.69 -29.89 -9.25
C GLN A 11 -14.79 -28.95 -9.76
N GLN A 12 -15.93 -28.83 -9.08
CA GLN A 12 -17.04 -27.96 -9.49
C GLN A 12 -17.17 -26.64 -8.70
N ASP A 13 -16.38 -26.44 -7.65
CA ASP A 13 -16.37 -25.17 -6.87
C ASP A 13 -15.36 -24.13 -7.40
N GLY A 14 -14.80 -24.33 -8.59
CA GLY A 14 -13.83 -23.47 -9.24
C GLY A 14 -14.25 -22.95 -10.62
N GLU A 15 -15.52 -23.06 -11.01
CA GLU A 15 -16.01 -22.31 -12.16
C GLU A 15 -16.14 -20.85 -11.78
N GLU A 16 -15.09 -20.11 -12.11
CA GLU A 16 -14.93 -18.68 -12.04
C GLU A 16 -16.21 -18.00 -12.50
N GLN A 17 -16.87 -17.27 -11.59
CA GLN A 17 -17.97 -16.36 -11.90
C GLN A 17 -17.39 -15.23 -12.75
N GLY A 18 -17.17 -15.47 -14.03
CA GLY A 18 -16.59 -14.55 -14.98
C GLY A 18 -17.70 -13.90 -15.81
N GLY A 19 -17.58 -12.59 -16.03
CA GLY A 19 -18.35 -11.87 -17.04
C GLY A 19 -17.61 -11.84 -18.38
N SER A 20 -18.20 -11.16 -19.34
CA SER A 20 -17.57 -10.85 -20.63
C SER A 20 -17.68 -9.35 -20.94
N ILE A 21 -16.73 -8.83 -21.69
CA ILE A 21 -16.72 -7.42 -22.09
C ILE A 21 -17.86 -7.15 -23.06
N PHE A 22 -18.72 -6.19 -22.72
CA PHE A 22 -19.83 -5.72 -23.56
C PHE A 22 -19.42 -4.53 -24.44
N SER A 23 -18.71 -3.55 -23.88
CA SER A 23 -18.23 -2.38 -24.63
C SER A 23 -16.96 -1.80 -23.98
N ILE A 24 -16.18 -1.10 -24.80
CA ILE A 24 -14.91 -0.49 -24.41
C ILE A 24 -14.92 0.97 -24.81
N SER A 25 -14.58 1.86 -23.87
CA SER A 25 -14.43 3.29 -24.11
C SER A 25 -13.16 3.81 -23.42
N GLY A 26 -12.03 3.70 -24.12
CA GLY A 26 -10.72 4.02 -23.54
C GLY A 26 -10.42 3.16 -22.29
N PRO A 27 -10.10 3.77 -21.14
CA PRO A 27 -9.80 3.02 -19.91
C PRO A 27 -11.05 2.49 -19.19
N VAL A 28 -12.25 2.80 -19.71
CA VAL A 28 -13.51 2.36 -19.11
C VAL A 28 -14.10 1.23 -19.93
N ILE A 29 -14.40 0.13 -19.28
CA ILE A 29 -14.96 -1.09 -19.87
C ILE A 29 -16.30 -1.40 -19.19
N VAL A 30 -17.29 -1.76 -19.99
CA VAL A 30 -18.55 -2.31 -19.48
C VAL A 30 -18.52 -3.81 -19.68
N ALA A 31 -18.64 -4.57 -18.60
CA ALA A 31 -18.76 -6.02 -18.61
C ALA A 31 -20.21 -6.43 -18.33
N GLN A 32 -20.66 -7.51 -18.97
CA GLN A 32 -21.96 -8.14 -18.75
C GLN A 32 -21.80 -9.47 -18.01
N ASN A 33 -22.92 -10.00 -17.52
CA ASN A 33 -22.95 -11.22 -16.70
C ASN A 33 -22.18 -11.08 -15.37
N MET A 34 -22.18 -9.88 -14.80
CA MET A 34 -21.46 -9.53 -13.55
C MET A 34 -22.38 -9.59 -12.33
N VAL A 35 -23.32 -10.52 -12.31
CA VAL A 35 -24.28 -10.66 -11.19
C VAL A 35 -23.53 -10.96 -9.88
N GLY A 36 -23.88 -10.20 -8.82
CA GLY A 36 -23.27 -10.36 -7.49
C GLY A 36 -21.91 -9.67 -7.30
N VAL A 37 -21.43 -8.90 -8.30
CA VAL A 37 -20.23 -8.08 -8.17
C VAL A 37 -20.47 -6.94 -7.15
N ALA A 38 -19.45 -6.60 -6.37
CA ALA A 38 -19.50 -5.50 -5.41
C ALA A 38 -18.91 -4.20 -5.98
N MET A 39 -19.38 -3.05 -5.46
CA MET A 39 -18.74 -1.76 -5.74
C MET A 39 -17.31 -1.75 -5.25
N TYR A 40 -16.41 -1.22 -6.07
CA TYR A 40 -14.97 -1.17 -5.81
C TYR A 40 -14.29 -2.55 -5.73
N GLU A 41 -14.95 -3.60 -6.23
CA GLU A 41 -14.33 -4.92 -6.38
C GLU A 41 -13.23 -4.86 -7.45
N LEU A 42 -12.08 -5.43 -7.14
CA LEU A 42 -11.00 -5.62 -8.09
C LEU A 42 -11.38 -6.73 -9.06
N VAL A 43 -11.18 -6.48 -10.34
CA VAL A 43 -11.44 -7.45 -11.43
C VAL A 43 -10.23 -7.54 -12.34
N LYS A 44 -10.06 -8.69 -12.98
CA LYS A 44 -9.04 -8.93 -14.01
C LYS A 44 -9.71 -8.99 -15.37
N VAL A 45 -9.30 -8.11 -16.27
CA VAL A 45 -9.96 -7.85 -17.56
C VAL A 45 -9.12 -8.41 -18.70
N GLY A 46 -9.77 -9.16 -19.59
CA GLY A 46 -9.17 -9.73 -20.78
C GLY A 46 -8.21 -10.89 -20.49
N PHE A 47 -7.63 -11.42 -21.56
CA PHE A 47 -6.66 -12.51 -21.49
C PHE A 47 -5.34 -12.07 -20.82
N ASP A 48 -4.97 -10.80 -20.96
CA ASP A 48 -3.80 -10.20 -20.29
C ASP A 48 -4.02 -9.97 -18.79
N GLN A 49 -5.23 -10.23 -18.26
CA GLN A 49 -5.61 -10.04 -16.86
C GLN A 49 -5.32 -8.62 -16.32
N LEU A 50 -5.66 -7.61 -17.11
CA LEU A 50 -5.48 -6.23 -16.73
C LEU A 50 -6.25 -5.89 -15.46
N VAL A 51 -5.61 -5.24 -14.52
CA VAL A 51 -6.22 -4.89 -13.23
C VAL A 51 -7.20 -3.72 -13.40
N GLY A 52 -8.43 -3.90 -12.94
CA GLY A 52 -9.47 -2.87 -12.98
C GLY A 52 -10.33 -2.87 -11.71
N GLU A 53 -11.07 -1.82 -11.49
CA GLU A 53 -11.99 -1.64 -10.36
C GLU A 53 -13.40 -1.34 -10.85
N VAL A 54 -14.41 -1.93 -10.23
CA VAL A 54 -15.82 -1.68 -10.54
C VAL A 54 -16.23 -0.33 -9.95
N ILE A 55 -16.65 0.59 -10.83
CA ILE A 55 -17.05 1.95 -10.45
C ILE A 55 -18.57 2.19 -10.53
N ARG A 56 -19.29 1.31 -11.21
CA ARG A 56 -20.76 1.39 -11.34
C ARG A 56 -21.34 0.02 -11.66
N ILE A 57 -22.52 -0.24 -11.14
CA ILE A 57 -23.26 -1.48 -11.37
C ILE A 57 -24.66 -1.13 -11.86
N ASP A 58 -25.03 -1.69 -13.01
CA ASP A 58 -26.33 -1.51 -13.65
C ASP A 58 -26.91 -2.90 -13.98
N ALA A 59 -27.74 -3.43 -13.10
CA ALA A 59 -28.34 -4.77 -13.19
C ALA A 59 -27.26 -5.88 -13.29
N ASP A 60 -27.13 -6.54 -14.45
CA ASP A 60 -26.15 -7.58 -14.75
C ASP A 60 -24.84 -7.04 -15.32
N LYS A 61 -24.77 -5.71 -15.55
CA LYS A 61 -23.59 -5.03 -16.12
C LYS A 61 -22.82 -4.28 -15.07
N ALA A 62 -21.50 -4.35 -15.18
CA ALA A 62 -20.58 -3.57 -14.36
C ALA A 62 -19.71 -2.66 -15.23
N THR A 63 -19.63 -1.38 -14.87
CA THR A 63 -18.66 -0.47 -15.45
C THR A 63 -17.37 -0.56 -14.66
N ILE A 64 -16.29 -0.86 -15.37
CA ILE A 64 -14.96 -1.13 -14.82
C ILE A 64 -14.01 -0.04 -15.30
N GLN A 65 -13.26 0.53 -14.40
CA GLN A 65 -12.16 1.42 -14.71
C GLN A 65 -10.85 0.66 -14.60
N VAL A 66 -10.13 0.52 -15.71
CA VAL A 66 -8.88 -0.24 -15.78
C VAL A 66 -7.71 0.66 -15.41
N TYR A 67 -6.80 0.14 -14.62
CA TYR A 67 -5.58 0.84 -14.15
C TYR A 67 -4.43 0.79 -15.17
N GLU A 68 -4.55 -0.06 -16.17
CA GLU A 68 -3.55 -0.27 -17.20
C GLU A 68 -4.09 0.15 -18.59
N GLU A 69 -3.23 0.17 -19.58
CA GLU A 69 -3.62 0.49 -20.94
C GLU A 69 -4.46 -0.63 -21.55
N THR A 70 -5.63 -0.26 -22.11
CA THR A 70 -6.62 -1.20 -22.66
C THR A 70 -6.44 -1.52 -24.15
N ALA A 71 -5.36 -1.05 -24.78
CA ALA A 71 -5.09 -1.34 -26.19
C ALA A 71 -4.98 -2.86 -26.40
N GLY A 72 -5.68 -3.41 -27.40
CA GLY A 72 -5.70 -4.84 -27.71
C GLY A 72 -6.77 -5.66 -26.98
N VAL A 73 -7.49 -5.08 -26.02
CA VAL A 73 -8.66 -5.73 -25.41
C VAL A 73 -9.85 -5.65 -26.36
N THR A 74 -10.63 -6.74 -26.48
CA THR A 74 -11.75 -6.84 -27.41
C THR A 74 -13.07 -7.13 -26.71
N VAL A 75 -14.17 -6.80 -27.39
CA VAL A 75 -15.51 -7.14 -26.92
C VAL A 75 -15.68 -8.67 -26.95
N GLY A 76 -16.17 -9.22 -25.85
CA GLY A 76 -16.29 -10.66 -25.63
C GLY A 76 -15.17 -11.29 -24.80
N ASP A 77 -14.06 -10.56 -24.57
CA ASP A 77 -13.00 -11.07 -23.70
C ASP A 77 -13.51 -11.31 -22.27
N PRO A 78 -12.91 -12.29 -21.55
CA PRO A 78 -13.35 -12.64 -20.22
C PRO A 78 -13.03 -11.55 -19.17
N VAL A 79 -13.89 -11.43 -18.16
CA VAL A 79 -13.66 -10.59 -16.98
C VAL A 79 -13.78 -11.45 -15.75
N LEU A 80 -12.69 -11.59 -15.00
CA LEU A 80 -12.62 -12.41 -13.80
C LEU A 80 -12.81 -11.57 -12.55
N ARG A 81 -13.66 -12.03 -11.64
CA ARG A 81 -13.91 -11.39 -10.36
C ARG A 81 -12.93 -11.89 -9.31
N THR A 82 -12.46 -11.00 -8.46
CA THR A 82 -11.55 -11.38 -7.34
C THR A 82 -12.27 -11.49 -6.00
N GLY A 83 -13.50 -10.97 -5.89
CA GLY A 83 -14.26 -10.93 -4.63
C GLY A 83 -13.67 -10.00 -3.57
N LYS A 84 -12.66 -9.21 -3.91
CA LYS A 84 -11.93 -8.33 -2.96
C LYS A 84 -11.75 -6.94 -3.56
N PRO A 85 -11.81 -5.87 -2.75
CA PRO A 85 -11.46 -4.54 -3.22
C PRO A 85 -9.95 -4.39 -3.41
N LEU A 86 -9.53 -3.34 -4.14
CA LEU A 86 -8.12 -2.98 -4.23
C LEU A 86 -7.55 -2.81 -2.83
N SER A 87 -6.54 -3.59 -2.51
CA SER A 87 -5.92 -3.66 -1.18
C SER A 87 -4.41 -3.53 -1.30
N VAL A 88 -3.81 -2.87 -0.32
CA VAL A 88 -2.35 -2.78 -0.18
C VAL A 88 -1.86 -3.81 0.81
N GLU A 89 -0.68 -4.36 0.54
CA GLU A 89 0.02 -5.24 1.47
C GLU A 89 0.83 -4.39 2.45
N LEU A 90 0.57 -4.59 3.73
CA LEU A 90 1.20 -3.85 4.83
C LEU A 90 2.01 -4.80 5.70
N GLY A 91 3.30 -4.56 5.79
CA GLY A 91 4.26 -5.39 6.51
C GLY A 91 5.68 -4.88 6.39
N PRO A 92 6.67 -5.55 6.97
CA PRO A 92 8.08 -5.17 6.85
C PRO A 92 8.57 -5.33 5.40
N GLY A 93 9.43 -4.40 4.96
CA GLY A 93 10.01 -4.38 3.61
C GLY A 93 9.35 -3.39 2.65
N LEU A 94 8.48 -2.50 3.13
CA LEU A 94 7.90 -1.42 2.33
C LEU A 94 8.89 -0.26 2.11
N MET A 95 9.81 -0.05 3.04
CA MET A 95 10.82 1.00 2.93
C MET A 95 11.89 0.64 1.90
N GLU A 96 12.60 1.64 1.42
CA GLU A 96 13.65 1.52 0.39
C GLU A 96 13.12 1.05 -0.98
N THR A 97 11.79 0.94 -1.15
CA THR A 97 11.18 0.41 -2.36
C THR A 97 10.42 1.50 -3.12
N ILE A 98 10.43 1.37 -4.45
CA ILE A 98 9.71 2.24 -5.37
C ILE A 98 8.54 1.45 -5.94
N TYR A 99 7.34 1.97 -5.73
CA TYR A 99 6.08 1.36 -6.17
C TYR A 99 5.41 2.16 -7.28
N ASP A 100 4.53 1.51 -8.01
CA ASP A 100 3.55 2.18 -8.87
C ASP A 100 2.25 2.53 -8.11
N GLY A 101 1.26 3.09 -8.81
CA GLY A 101 0.00 3.52 -8.21
C GLY A 101 -0.85 2.41 -7.56
N ILE A 102 -0.64 1.16 -7.92
CA ILE A 102 -1.34 -0.02 -7.36
C ILE A 102 -0.43 -0.92 -6.52
N GLN A 103 0.65 -0.35 -6.00
CA GLN A 103 1.63 -1.01 -5.12
C GLN A 103 2.41 -2.17 -5.79
N ARG A 104 2.72 -2.09 -7.09
CA ARG A 104 3.64 -3.04 -7.71
C ARG A 104 5.08 -2.51 -7.59
N PRO A 105 6.05 -3.30 -7.12
CA PRO A 105 7.44 -2.87 -6.97
C PRO A 105 8.13 -2.76 -8.33
N LEU A 106 8.52 -1.54 -8.73
CA LEU A 106 9.06 -1.26 -10.07
C LEU A 106 10.37 -2.00 -10.35
N LYS A 107 11.25 -2.12 -9.35
CA LYS A 107 12.50 -2.85 -9.49
C LYS A 107 12.26 -4.34 -9.77
N ALA A 108 11.40 -4.99 -9.00
CA ALA A 108 11.09 -6.40 -9.21
C ALA A 108 10.39 -6.66 -10.56
N ILE A 109 9.59 -5.71 -11.05
CA ILE A 109 9.02 -5.78 -12.40
C ILE A 109 10.12 -5.71 -13.46
N SER A 110 11.06 -4.77 -13.35
CA SER A 110 12.18 -4.63 -14.28
C SER A 110 13.04 -5.90 -14.32
N ASP A 111 13.38 -6.44 -13.15
CA ASP A 111 14.17 -7.66 -13.01
C ASP A 111 13.46 -8.89 -13.60
N LYS A 112 12.13 -8.98 -13.44
CA LYS A 112 11.32 -10.11 -13.96
C LYS A 112 11.10 -10.02 -15.47
N SER A 113 10.87 -8.82 -15.99
CA SER A 113 10.53 -8.60 -17.40
C SER A 113 11.77 -8.44 -18.30
N ASN A 114 12.92 -8.10 -17.73
CA ASN A 114 14.13 -7.66 -18.45
C ASN A 114 13.83 -6.55 -19.48
N SER A 115 12.86 -5.69 -19.19
CA SER A 115 12.38 -4.63 -20.07
C SER A 115 12.41 -3.29 -19.35
N ILE A 116 12.65 -2.22 -20.11
CA ILE A 116 12.53 -0.84 -19.64
C ILE A 116 11.05 -0.45 -19.44
N TYR A 117 10.13 -1.12 -20.15
CA TYR A 117 8.71 -0.86 -20.09
C TYR A 117 8.04 -1.84 -19.12
N ILE A 118 7.01 -1.36 -18.41
CA ILE A 118 6.18 -2.18 -17.54
C ILE A 118 5.26 -3.04 -18.44
N PRO A 119 5.38 -4.38 -18.46
CA PRO A 119 4.48 -5.24 -19.20
C PRO A 119 3.05 -5.17 -18.64
N ARG A 120 2.06 -5.37 -19.52
CA ARG A 120 0.66 -5.43 -19.13
C ARG A 120 0.37 -6.70 -18.31
N GLY A 121 -0.57 -6.60 -17.38
CA GLY A 121 -1.04 -7.75 -16.61
C GLY A 121 0.01 -8.43 -15.75
N ILE A 122 1.18 -7.80 -15.55
CA ILE A 122 2.23 -8.38 -14.72
C ILE A 122 1.80 -8.38 -13.25
N ASP A 123 1.77 -9.55 -12.66
CA ASP A 123 1.45 -9.75 -11.25
C ASP A 123 2.74 -10.02 -10.47
N VAL A 124 3.08 -9.09 -9.57
CA VAL A 124 4.24 -9.16 -8.68
C VAL A 124 3.78 -8.78 -7.29
N PRO A 125 4.06 -9.59 -6.26
CA PRO A 125 3.70 -9.25 -4.89
C PRO A 125 4.42 -7.98 -4.44
N ALA A 126 3.73 -7.17 -3.64
CA ALA A 126 4.26 -5.89 -3.17
C ALA A 126 5.44 -6.06 -2.23
N LEU A 127 5.40 -7.10 -1.38
CA LEU A 127 6.46 -7.43 -0.44
C LEU A 127 7.28 -8.61 -0.95
N ASP A 128 8.59 -8.58 -0.68
CA ASP A 128 9.48 -9.71 -0.97
C ASP A 128 9.16 -10.90 -0.06
N ARG A 129 8.67 -12.01 -0.67
CA ARG A 129 8.28 -13.24 0.02
C ARG A 129 9.47 -14.11 0.43
N THR A 130 10.63 -13.87 -0.17
CA THR A 130 11.83 -14.68 0.05
C THR A 130 12.68 -14.17 1.21
N ARG A 131 12.58 -12.88 1.51
CA ARG A 131 13.36 -12.22 2.56
C ARG A 131 12.91 -12.71 3.95
N LYS A 132 13.88 -13.11 4.76
CA LYS A 132 13.68 -13.47 6.16
C LYS A 132 13.95 -12.28 7.07
N TRP A 133 13.14 -12.16 8.10
CA TRP A 133 13.18 -11.09 9.07
C TRP A 133 13.42 -11.64 10.47
N GLU A 134 14.32 -11.04 11.22
CA GLU A 134 14.53 -11.38 12.64
C GLU A 134 13.35 -10.85 13.47
N PHE A 135 12.47 -11.76 13.86
CA PHE A 135 11.30 -11.44 14.67
C PHE A 135 11.60 -11.58 16.16
N THR A 136 11.26 -10.58 16.94
CA THR A 136 11.33 -10.58 18.40
C THR A 136 9.91 -10.48 18.96
N PRO A 137 9.44 -11.50 19.74
CA PRO A 137 8.11 -11.48 20.34
C PRO A 137 7.99 -10.41 21.43
N ASN A 138 6.78 -9.91 21.65
CA ASN A 138 6.52 -8.99 22.75
C ASN A 138 6.23 -9.77 24.04
N ASP A 139 6.95 -9.46 25.11
CA ASP A 139 6.83 -10.14 26.41
C ASP A 139 5.49 -9.89 27.13
N LYS A 140 4.69 -8.92 26.66
CA LYS A 140 3.37 -8.59 27.25
C LYS A 140 2.33 -9.68 27.06
N PHE A 141 2.48 -10.55 26.05
CA PHE A 141 1.51 -11.57 25.70
C PHE A 141 2.04 -12.98 25.87
N LYS A 142 1.17 -13.88 26.30
CA LYS A 142 1.44 -15.32 26.46
C LYS A 142 0.31 -16.14 25.83
N VAL A 143 0.57 -17.41 25.60
CA VAL A 143 -0.46 -18.36 25.18
C VAL A 143 -1.57 -18.39 26.24
N GLY A 144 -2.79 -18.17 25.82
CA GLY A 144 -3.95 -18.07 26.70
C GLY A 144 -4.47 -16.65 26.95
N ASP A 145 -3.68 -15.63 26.65
CA ASP A 145 -4.11 -14.23 26.78
C ASP A 145 -5.06 -13.83 25.66
N HIS A 146 -5.85 -12.80 25.92
CA HIS A 146 -6.73 -12.20 24.92
C HIS A 146 -6.00 -11.09 24.19
N ILE A 147 -6.06 -11.10 22.84
CA ILE A 147 -5.45 -10.08 21.99
C ILE A 147 -6.53 -9.44 21.11
N THR A 148 -6.39 -8.14 20.85
CA THR A 148 -7.32 -7.35 20.05
C THR A 148 -6.63 -6.65 18.88
N GLY A 149 -7.41 -6.20 17.90
CA GLY A 149 -6.88 -5.50 16.74
C GLY A 149 -6.12 -4.23 17.11
N GLY A 150 -4.90 -4.13 16.63
CA GLY A 150 -3.98 -3.04 16.93
C GLY A 150 -2.95 -3.37 18.02
N ASP A 151 -3.11 -4.47 18.75
CA ASP A 151 -2.10 -4.91 19.72
C ASP A 151 -0.82 -5.34 19.00
N VAL A 152 0.32 -4.95 19.57
CA VAL A 152 1.66 -5.27 19.07
C VAL A 152 2.13 -6.59 19.66
N PHE A 153 2.21 -7.65 18.84
CA PHE A 153 2.64 -8.97 19.31
C PHE A 153 4.13 -9.27 19.08
N GLY A 154 4.85 -8.38 18.40
CA GLY A 154 6.28 -8.49 18.23
C GLY A 154 6.86 -7.35 17.43
N SER A 155 8.17 -7.37 17.22
CA SER A 155 8.87 -6.38 16.40
C SER A 155 9.92 -7.03 15.52
N VAL A 156 10.31 -6.29 14.48
CA VAL A 156 11.29 -6.69 13.47
C VAL A 156 12.27 -5.54 13.23
N LYS A 157 13.55 -5.85 13.11
CA LYS A 157 14.55 -4.89 12.66
C LYS A 157 14.54 -4.80 11.14
N GLU A 158 14.06 -3.67 10.61
CA GLU A 158 13.96 -3.48 9.16
C GLU A 158 15.28 -2.95 8.56
N ASN A 159 15.81 -1.87 9.13
CA ASN A 159 17.09 -1.30 8.73
C ASN A 159 17.76 -0.54 9.90
N THR A 160 18.84 0.21 9.62
CA THR A 160 19.61 0.95 10.64
C THR A 160 18.84 2.13 11.24
N LEU A 161 17.88 2.71 10.51
CA LEU A 161 17.04 3.81 10.97
C LEU A 161 15.74 3.29 11.62
N LEU A 162 15.25 2.14 11.17
CA LEU A 162 14.04 1.46 11.65
C LEU A 162 14.43 0.18 12.38
N SER A 163 14.90 0.35 13.61
CA SER A 163 15.36 -0.76 14.45
C SER A 163 14.20 -1.55 15.10
N ASP A 164 13.04 -0.93 15.26
CA ASP A 164 11.88 -1.50 15.98
C ASP A 164 10.59 -1.29 15.20
N HIS A 165 10.44 -2.03 14.09
CA HIS A 165 9.20 -2.09 13.34
C HIS A 165 8.23 -3.02 14.06
N LYS A 166 7.23 -2.46 14.74
CA LYS A 166 6.25 -3.20 15.54
C LYS A 166 5.24 -3.92 14.64
N ILE A 167 5.05 -5.20 14.87
CA ILE A 167 4.10 -6.04 14.15
C ILE A 167 2.80 -6.12 14.93
N MET A 168 1.71 -5.66 14.31
CA MET A 168 0.40 -5.53 14.94
C MET A 168 -0.61 -6.51 14.40
N LEU A 169 -1.52 -6.94 15.26
CA LEU A 169 -2.70 -7.68 14.84
C LEU A 169 -3.59 -6.80 13.94
N PRO A 170 -4.15 -7.34 12.83
CA PRO A 170 -5.06 -6.58 11.97
C PRO A 170 -6.22 -5.94 12.76
N PRO A 171 -6.68 -4.71 12.42
CA PRO A 171 -7.61 -3.93 13.26
C PRO A 171 -8.95 -4.59 13.59
N ARG A 172 -9.38 -5.59 12.83
CA ARG A 172 -10.66 -6.29 13.05
C ARG A 172 -10.49 -7.67 13.70
N ALA A 173 -9.26 -8.08 13.93
CA ALA A 173 -8.97 -9.36 14.55
C ALA A 173 -9.07 -9.25 16.07
N ARG A 174 -9.54 -10.32 16.72
CA ARG A 174 -9.61 -10.46 18.17
C ARG A 174 -9.71 -11.92 18.55
N GLY A 175 -9.32 -12.28 19.77
CA GLY A 175 -9.51 -13.62 20.30
C GLY A 175 -8.45 -14.01 21.32
N LYS A 176 -8.42 -15.28 21.69
CA LYS A 176 -7.49 -15.87 22.63
C LYS A 176 -6.30 -16.49 21.90
N ILE A 177 -5.10 -16.19 22.32
CA ILE A 177 -3.87 -16.72 21.71
C ILE A 177 -3.76 -18.22 21.98
N THR A 178 -3.72 -19.04 20.93
CA THR A 178 -3.50 -20.49 21.00
C THR A 178 -2.06 -20.86 20.67
N LYS A 179 -1.43 -20.12 19.75
CA LYS A 179 -0.01 -20.28 19.41
C LYS A 179 0.66 -18.91 19.36
N TYR A 180 1.75 -18.74 20.10
CA TYR A 180 2.52 -17.50 20.13
C TYR A 180 3.89 -17.71 19.48
N PRO A 181 4.38 -16.77 18.64
CA PRO A 181 5.65 -16.90 17.94
C PRO A 181 6.84 -16.86 18.92
N LYS A 182 7.89 -17.61 18.61
CA LYS A 182 9.17 -17.53 19.29
C LYS A 182 10.11 -16.57 18.56
N LYS A 183 11.17 -16.11 19.24
CA LYS A 183 12.23 -15.36 18.58
C LYS A 183 12.86 -16.22 17.49
N GLY A 184 12.97 -15.70 16.26
CA GLY A 184 13.49 -16.43 15.11
C GLY A 184 13.41 -15.65 13.80
N GLU A 185 13.87 -16.26 12.74
CA GLU A 185 13.77 -15.72 11.39
C GLU A 185 12.53 -16.27 10.69
N TYR A 186 11.69 -15.38 10.20
CA TYR A 186 10.45 -15.71 9.50
C TYR A 186 10.32 -14.91 8.21
N THR A 187 9.62 -15.47 7.24
CA THR A 187 9.18 -14.72 6.06
C THR A 187 7.88 -13.97 6.35
N VAL A 188 7.51 -13.02 5.49
CA VAL A 188 6.29 -12.21 5.69
C VAL A 188 5.00 -13.03 5.59
N ASP A 189 5.01 -14.17 4.89
CA ASP A 189 3.84 -15.03 4.68
C ASP A 189 3.68 -16.12 5.73
N GLU A 190 4.75 -16.48 6.45
CA GLU A 190 4.69 -17.52 7.47
C GLU A 190 3.67 -17.18 8.55
N LYS A 191 2.82 -18.17 8.87
CA LYS A 191 1.81 -18.05 9.92
C LYS A 191 2.44 -18.25 11.29
N ILE A 192 2.68 -17.15 12.01
CA ILE A 192 3.43 -17.14 13.25
C ILE A 192 2.54 -17.03 14.50
N LEU A 193 1.36 -16.43 14.37
CA LEU A 193 0.42 -16.24 15.47
C LEU A 193 -0.90 -16.96 15.14
N GLU A 194 -1.43 -17.75 16.08
CA GLU A 194 -2.75 -18.38 15.98
C GLU A 194 -3.64 -17.87 17.12
N VAL A 195 -4.85 -17.46 16.76
CA VAL A 195 -5.83 -16.87 17.68
C VAL A 195 -7.15 -17.59 17.49
N GLU A 196 -7.80 -17.97 18.58
CA GLU A 196 -9.13 -18.58 18.58
C GLU A 196 -10.19 -17.56 18.98
N PHE A 197 -11.23 -17.45 18.16
CA PHE A 197 -12.39 -16.62 18.43
C PHE A 197 -13.67 -17.36 18.04
N GLU A 198 -14.62 -17.45 18.96
CA GLU A 198 -15.92 -18.16 18.76
C GLU A 198 -15.74 -19.61 18.26
N GLY A 199 -14.70 -20.31 18.74
CA GLY A 199 -14.43 -21.69 18.34
C GLY A 199 -13.77 -21.85 16.96
N GLN A 200 -13.46 -20.74 16.28
CA GLN A 200 -12.73 -20.73 15.02
C GLN A 200 -11.28 -20.28 15.24
N LYS A 201 -10.35 -20.93 14.57
CA LYS A 201 -8.93 -20.61 14.62
C LYS A 201 -8.55 -19.75 13.44
N PHE A 202 -7.87 -18.64 13.72
CA PHE A 202 -7.36 -17.70 12.73
C PHE A 202 -5.84 -17.63 12.84
N GLU A 203 -5.18 -17.71 11.71
CA GLU A 203 -3.73 -17.64 11.61
C GLU A 203 -3.30 -16.29 11.04
N TYR A 204 -2.31 -15.67 11.66
CA TYR A 204 -1.77 -14.37 11.28
C TYR A 204 -0.29 -14.45 10.97
N SER A 205 0.13 -13.68 9.99
CA SER A 205 1.52 -13.49 9.58
C SER A 205 2.02 -12.10 9.95
N MET A 206 3.25 -11.77 9.59
CA MET A 206 3.81 -10.43 9.81
C MET A 206 3.22 -9.37 8.88
N MET A 207 2.50 -9.77 7.84
CA MET A 207 1.84 -8.86 6.91
C MET A 207 0.33 -9.07 6.89
N HIS A 208 -0.40 -8.04 6.49
CA HIS A 208 -1.83 -8.16 6.23
C HIS A 208 -2.25 -7.24 5.08
N PRO A 209 -3.20 -7.65 4.24
CA PRO A 209 -3.80 -6.78 3.23
C PRO A 209 -4.79 -5.80 3.88
N TRP A 210 -4.86 -4.58 3.36
CA TRP A 210 -5.83 -3.58 3.80
C TRP A 210 -6.45 -2.87 2.59
N PRO A 211 -7.80 -2.75 2.51
CA PRO A 211 -8.46 -2.05 1.43
C PRO A 211 -8.05 -0.58 1.36
N VAL A 212 -7.68 -0.09 0.18
CA VAL A 212 -7.13 1.27 0.03
C VAL A 212 -8.13 2.38 0.35
N ARG A 213 -9.42 2.13 0.10
CA ARG A 213 -10.49 3.12 0.33
C ARG A 213 -11.05 3.11 1.75
N VAL A 214 -10.74 2.10 2.55
CA VAL A 214 -11.21 1.99 3.93
C VAL A 214 -10.21 2.66 4.87
N PRO A 215 -10.61 3.72 5.60
CA PRO A 215 -9.73 4.33 6.59
C PRO A 215 -9.43 3.34 7.71
N ARG A 216 -8.21 3.38 8.24
CA ARG A 216 -7.87 2.59 9.42
C ARG A 216 -8.57 3.18 10.65
N PRO A 217 -9.14 2.33 11.52
CA PRO A 217 -9.80 2.81 12.73
C PRO A 217 -8.81 3.55 13.64
N SER A 218 -9.23 4.66 14.20
CA SER A 218 -8.49 5.44 15.21
C SER A 218 -9.42 5.69 16.39
N ASN A 219 -8.87 5.73 17.60
CA ASN A 219 -9.64 6.00 18.81
C ASN A 219 -10.10 7.47 18.81
N ASP A 220 -9.14 8.37 18.90
CA ASP A 220 -9.40 9.79 18.98
C ASP A 220 -8.55 10.56 17.96
N LYS A 221 -9.08 11.70 17.53
CA LYS A 221 -8.33 12.65 16.72
C LYS A 221 -7.77 13.72 17.65
N LEU A 222 -6.47 13.72 17.83
CA LEU A 222 -5.79 14.72 18.67
C LEU A 222 -5.75 16.08 17.98
N SER A 223 -5.70 17.15 18.78
CA SER A 223 -5.47 18.49 18.27
C SER A 223 -4.04 18.66 17.80
N SER A 224 -3.85 19.32 16.65
CA SER A 224 -2.54 19.60 16.09
C SER A 224 -1.87 20.75 16.88
N GLY A 225 -1.01 20.42 17.82
CA GLY A 225 -0.28 21.40 18.66
C GLY A 225 1.21 21.48 18.34
N ASP A 226 1.79 20.40 17.82
CA ASP A 226 3.22 20.29 17.60
C ASP A 226 3.61 20.78 16.19
N PRO A 227 4.66 21.62 16.04
CA PRO A 227 5.11 22.09 14.73
C PRO A 227 5.81 20.98 13.95
N LEU A 228 5.55 20.92 12.65
CA LEU A 228 6.35 20.15 11.70
C LEU A 228 7.47 21.08 11.20
N ILE A 229 8.70 20.82 11.64
CA ILE A 229 9.87 21.57 11.19
C ILE A 229 10.27 21.04 9.82
N VAL A 230 10.23 21.97 8.85
CA VAL A 230 10.47 21.69 7.44
C VAL A 230 11.94 21.89 7.07
N GLY A 231 12.68 22.64 7.88
CA GLY A 231 14.07 23.00 7.64
C GLY A 231 14.26 24.19 6.69
N GLN A 232 13.19 24.80 6.22
CA GLN A 232 13.19 26.01 5.39
C GLN A 232 12.76 27.20 6.24
N ARG A 233 13.68 28.14 6.54
CA ARG A 233 13.42 29.28 7.43
C ARG A 233 12.17 30.08 7.08
N VAL A 234 11.96 30.34 5.79
CA VAL A 234 10.82 31.13 5.31
C VAL A 234 9.50 30.39 5.58
N LEU A 235 9.48 29.08 5.33
CA LEU A 235 8.29 28.27 5.55
C LEU A 235 8.01 28.10 7.04
N ASP A 236 9.04 27.74 7.82
CA ASP A 236 8.88 27.51 9.26
C ASP A 236 8.50 28.78 10.04
N ALA A 237 8.98 29.96 9.62
CA ALA A 237 8.70 31.23 10.29
C ALA A 237 7.40 31.91 9.85
N LEU A 238 7.09 31.88 8.53
CA LEU A 238 5.96 32.65 7.97
C LEU A 238 4.74 31.80 7.65
N PHE A 239 4.95 30.49 7.37
CA PHE A 239 3.91 29.54 7.01
C PHE A 239 4.07 28.22 7.79
N PRO A 240 4.06 28.27 9.13
CA PRO A 240 4.34 27.10 9.95
C PRO A 240 3.37 25.96 9.65
N SER A 241 3.91 24.77 9.52
CA SER A 241 3.15 23.54 9.36
C SER A 241 3.04 22.82 10.70
N VAL A 242 1.98 22.06 10.90
CA VAL A 242 1.76 21.29 12.12
C VAL A 242 1.77 19.79 11.82
N GLN A 243 2.22 19.01 12.78
CA GLN A 243 2.15 17.56 12.69
C GLN A 243 0.68 17.12 12.62
N GLY A 244 0.35 16.18 11.70
CA GLY A 244 -1.03 15.79 11.44
C GLY A 244 -1.83 16.76 10.57
N GLY A 245 -1.28 17.91 10.22
CA GLY A 245 -1.90 18.90 9.38
C GLY A 245 -1.87 18.56 7.88
N THR A 246 -2.49 19.44 7.10
CA THR A 246 -2.46 19.38 5.63
C THR A 246 -1.93 20.71 5.11
N VAL A 247 -0.91 20.63 4.25
CA VAL A 247 -0.29 21.81 3.62
C VAL A 247 -0.55 21.77 2.12
N CYS A 248 -0.87 22.93 1.55
CA CYS A 248 -1.01 23.12 0.11
C CYS A 248 0.07 24.09 -0.37
N ILE A 249 0.81 23.69 -1.40
CA ILE A 249 1.82 24.53 -2.08
C ILE A 249 1.28 24.87 -3.47
N PRO A 250 0.48 25.96 -3.63
CA PRO A 250 -0.07 26.35 -4.91
C PRO A 250 0.97 27.08 -5.76
N GLY A 251 0.80 27.04 -7.07
CA GLY A 251 1.62 27.82 -7.99
C GLY A 251 1.54 27.35 -9.42
N ALA A 252 1.92 28.25 -10.36
CA ALA A 252 2.03 27.95 -11.79
C ALA A 252 3.24 27.05 -12.09
N PHE A 253 3.43 26.70 -13.34
CA PHE A 253 4.63 25.97 -13.78
C PHE A 253 5.89 26.82 -13.51
N GLY A 254 6.98 26.15 -13.09
CA GLY A 254 8.27 26.81 -12.83
C GLY A 254 8.38 27.58 -11.53
N CYS A 255 7.37 27.56 -10.64
CA CYS A 255 7.43 28.25 -9.35
C CYS A 255 8.17 27.48 -8.23
N GLY A 256 8.82 26.37 -8.57
CA GLY A 256 9.64 25.60 -7.63
C GLY A 256 8.88 24.64 -6.71
N LYS A 257 7.63 24.27 -7.02
CA LYS A 257 6.84 23.33 -6.18
C LYS A 257 7.56 22.02 -5.90
N THR A 258 8.09 21.39 -6.94
CA THR A 258 8.82 20.13 -6.84
C THR A 258 10.07 20.26 -5.99
N VAL A 259 10.84 21.35 -6.19
CA VAL A 259 12.04 21.62 -5.38
C VAL A 259 11.68 21.84 -3.89
N ILE A 260 10.59 22.53 -3.62
CA ILE A 260 10.09 22.71 -2.23
C ILE A 260 9.73 21.36 -1.64
N SER A 261 8.96 20.51 -2.33
CA SER A 261 8.54 19.20 -1.82
C SER A 261 9.74 18.26 -1.58
N GLN A 262 10.73 18.27 -2.45
CA GLN A 262 11.99 17.53 -2.25
C GLN A 262 12.76 18.05 -1.03
N SER A 263 12.87 19.37 -0.87
CA SER A 263 13.52 19.98 0.30
C SER A 263 12.82 19.62 1.61
N LEU A 264 11.47 19.59 1.62
CA LEU A 264 10.69 19.14 2.77
C LEU A 264 11.01 17.68 3.13
N SER A 265 11.09 16.81 2.13
CA SER A 265 11.45 15.41 2.33
C SER A 265 12.85 15.24 2.90
N LYS A 266 13.80 16.09 2.50
CA LYS A 266 15.19 16.03 2.94
C LYS A 266 15.39 16.51 4.38
N PHE A 267 14.77 17.65 4.74
CA PHE A 267 15.11 18.39 5.95
C PHE A 267 14.05 18.31 7.06
N SER A 268 12.89 17.70 6.80
CA SER A 268 11.84 17.58 7.81
C SER A 268 12.27 16.72 8.99
N ASN A 269 11.73 17.03 10.16
CA ASN A 269 11.89 16.26 11.40
C ASN A 269 10.99 15.01 11.47
N SER A 270 10.51 14.52 10.32
CA SER A 270 9.68 13.31 10.25
C SER A 270 10.53 12.05 10.32
N ASP A 271 10.02 11.01 11.00
CA ASP A 271 10.68 9.71 11.10
C ASP A 271 10.64 8.94 9.78
N LEU A 272 9.53 9.05 9.06
CA LEU A 272 9.29 8.37 7.79
C LEU A 272 8.75 9.34 6.74
N ILE A 273 9.05 9.04 5.49
CA ILE A 273 8.61 9.79 4.33
C ILE A 273 7.93 8.87 3.35
N VAL A 274 6.73 9.21 2.92
CA VAL A 274 6.10 8.59 1.75
C VAL A 274 5.92 9.66 0.70
N TYR A 275 6.70 9.57 -0.36
CA TYR A 275 6.61 10.49 -1.48
C TYR A 275 5.71 9.89 -2.56
N VAL A 276 4.69 10.63 -2.98
CA VAL A 276 3.75 10.19 -4.02
C VAL A 276 3.79 11.16 -5.18
N GLY A 277 4.41 10.73 -6.27
CA GLY A 277 4.31 11.40 -7.56
C GLY A 277 2.99 11.03 -8.23
N CYS A 278 2.01 11.92 -8.16
CA CYS A 278 0.67 11.68 -8.68
C CYS A 278 0.45 12.46 -9.99
N GLY A 279 0.76 11.85 -11.12
CA GLY A 279 0.67 12.47 -12.43
C GLY A 279 1.76 13.51 -12.67
N GLU A 280 2.93 13.32 -12.11
CA GLU A 280 4.10 14.15 -12.37
C GLU A 280 4.68 13.92 -13.77
N ARG A 281 5.47 14.86 -14.26
CA ARG A 281 6.19 14.69 -15.51
C ARG A 281 7.24 13.61 -15.38
N GLY A 282 7.44 12.83 -16.44
CA GLY A 282 8.43 11.74 -16.42
C GLY A 282 9.84 12.21 -16.10
N ASN A 283 10.25 13.38 -16.60
CA ASN A 283 11.56 13.95 -16.31
C ASN A 283 11.71 14.40 -14.84
N GLU A 284 10.69 15.04 -14.25
CA GLU A 284 10.69 15.43 -12.83
C GLU A 284 10.74 14.20 -11.91
N MET A 285 9.98 13.17 -12.27
CA MET A 285 10.01 11.91 -11.53
C MET A 285 11.35 11.19 -11.66
N ALA A 286 11.97 11.19 -12.87
CA ALA A 286 13.30 10.62 -13.07
C ALA A 286 14.36 11.33 -12.22
N GLU A 287 14.29 12.67 -12.12
CA GLU A 287 15.16 13.46 -11.25
C GLU A 287 14.99 13.06 -9.78
N VAL A 288 13.76 12.95 -9.29
CA VAL A 288 13.47 12.46 -7.92
C VAL A 288 14.09 11.07 -7.69
N LEU A 289 13.90 10.14 -8.64
CA LEU A 289 14.41 8.78 -8.52
C LEU A 289 15.93 8.69 -8.56
N MET A 290 16.60 9.65 -9.18
CA MET A 290 18.06 9.75 -9.22
C MET A 290 18.61 10.43 -7.96
N ASP A 291 18.00 11.53 -7.54
CA ASP A 291 18.50 12.36 -6.45
C ASP A 291 18.26 11.75 -5.06
N PHE A 292 17.09 11.13 -4.83
CA PHE A 292 16.75 10.59 -3.51
C PHE A 292 17.74 9.55 -2.97
N PRO A 293 18.25 8.60 -3.76
CA PRO A 293 19.26 7.65 -3.28
C PRO A 293 20.59 8.30 -2.87
N GLU A 294 20.93 9.46 -3.49
CA GLU A 294 22.18 10.18 -3.21
C GLU A 294 22.06 11.08 -1.97
N LEU A 295 20.83 11.43 -1.58
CA LEU A 295 20.60 12.25 -0.41
C LEU A 295 20.92 11.49 0.88
N THR A 296 21.66 12.15 1.76
CA THR A 296 22.03 11.60 3.07
C THR A 296 21.52 12.49 4.19
N ILE A 297 21.21 11.85 5.32
CA ILE A 297 20.91 12.52 6.58
C ILE A 297 21.95 12.15 7.63
N ASP A 298 22.22 13.06 8.56
CA ASP A 298 23.03 12.75 9.73
C ASP A 298 22.13 12.16 10.82
N PHE A 299 22.38 10.91 11.18
CA PHE A 299 21.69 10.18 12.23
C PHE A 299 22.72 9.61 13.19
N ASP A 300 22.68 10.03 14.45
CA ASP A 300 23.64 9.63 15.50
C ASP A 300 25.12 9.76 15.05
N GLY A 301 25.47 10.82 14.33
CA GLY A 301 26.81 11.09 13.83
C GLY A 301 27.25 10.20 12.65
N ARG A 302 26.31 9.47 12.04
CA ARG A 302 26.52 8.69 10.81
C ARG A 302 25.72 9.27 9.66
N LYS A 303 26.29 9.26 8.47
CA LYS A 303 25.57 9.62 7.24
C LYS A 303 24.83 8.39 6.72
N GLU A 304 23.53 8.46 6.71
CA GLU A 304 22.67 7.39 6.22
C GLU A 304 21.86 7.86 5.00
N PRO A 305 21.65 7.02 3.97
CA PRO A 305 20.80 7.37 2.83
C PRO A 305 19.37 7.65 3.26
N ILE A 306 18.77 8.71 2.73
CA ILE A 306 17.40 9.10 3.05
C ILE A 306 16.38 8.05 2.59
N MET A 307 16.71 7.26 1.57
CA MET A 307 15.89 6.15 1.08
C MET A 307 15.55 5.12 2.16
N LYS A 308 16.40 4.94 3.18
CA LYS A 308 16.13 4.00 4.29
C LYS A 308 14.88 4.36 5.10
N ARG A 309 14.48 5.63 5.09
CA ARG A 309 13.24 6.10 5.73
C ARG A 309 12.16 6.50 4.73
N THR A 310 12.38 6.26 3.43
CA THR A 310 11.50 6.73 2.36
C THR A 310 10.88 5.57 1.60
N CYS A 311 9.58 5.70 1.29
CA CYS A 311 8.86 4.89 0.34
C CYS A 311 8.41 5.80 -0.81
N LEU A 312 8.74 5.44 -2.05
CA LEU A 312 8.38 6.20 -3.24
C LEU A 312 7.24 5.52 -3.98
N ILE A 313 6.23 6.28 -4.36
CA ILE A 313 5.15 5.83 -5.24
C ILE A 313 5.19 6.69 -6.49
N ALA A 314 5.60 6.09 -7.61
CA ALA A 314 5.84 6.79 -8.86
C ALA A 314 4.68 6.56 -9.84
N ASN A 315 3.92 7.61 -10.13
CA ASN A 315 2.91 7.60 -11.18
C ASN A 315 3.09 8.84 -12.06
N THR A 316 3.40 8.63 -13.33
CA THR A 316 3.65 9.70 -14.29
C THR A 316 2.38 10.15 -15.03
N SER A 317 2.42 11.32 -15.66
CA SER A 317 1.27 11.93 -16.34
C SER A 317 0.76 11.15 -17.55
N ASN A 318 1.57 10.27 -18.12
CA ASN A 318 1.20 9.40 -19.26
C ASN A 318 0.52 8.09 -18.82
N MET A 319 0.51 7.76 -17.54
CA MET A 319 -0.20 6.60 -17.02
C MET A 319 -1.72 6.85 -16.96
N PRO A 320 -2.57 5.80 -16.95
CA PRO A 320 -4.02 5.94 -16.88
C PRO A 320 -4.48 6.75 -15.65
N VAL A 321 -5.57 7.52 -15.83
CA VAL A 321 -6.10 8.41 -14.76
C VAL A 321 -6.48 7.62 -13.50
N ALA A 322 -7.03 6.42 -13.68
CA ALA A 322 -7.37 5.54 -12.55
C ALA A 322 -6.16 5.17 -11.70
N ALA A 323 -5.04 4.84 -12.32
CA ALA A 323 -3.80 4.54 -11.62
C ALA A 323 -3.27 5.76 -10.82
N ARG A 324 -3.45 6.97 -11.37
CA ARG A 324 -3.12 8.22 -10.63
C ARG A 324 -3.97 8.40 -9.38
N GLU A 325 -5.27 8.18 -9.51
CA GLU A 325 -6.18 8.24 -8.35
C GLU A 325 -5.81 7.18 -7.30
N ALA A 326 -5.57 5.94 -7.73
CA ALA A 326 -5.16 4.85 -6.85
C ALA A 326 -3.87 5.16 -6.08
N SER A 327 -2.90 5.84 -6.69
CA SER A 327 -1.64 6.20 -6.04
C SER A 327 -1.83 7.07 -4.79
N ILE A 328 -2.85 7.92 -4.75
CA ILE A 328 -3.18 8.74 -3.58
C ILE A 328 -3.64 7.86 -2.42
N TYR A 329 -4.50 6.88 -2.69
CA TYR A 329 -5.02 5.97 -1.66
C TYR A 329 -3.94 5.01 -1.16
N THR A 330 -3.15 4.45 -2.07
CA THR A 330 -2.00 3.60 -1.75
C THR A 330 -0.99 4.36 -0.89
N GLY A 331 -0.65 5.58 -1.29
CA GLY A 331 0.24 6.45 -0.55
C GLY A 331 -0.29 6.85 0.84
N LYS A 332 -1.61 6.93 1.01
CA LYS A 332 -2.23 7.24 2.31
C LYS A 332 -2.19 6.07 3.28
N GLN A 333 -2.31 4.83 2.80
CA GLN A 333 -2.37 3.66 3.69
C GLN A 333 -1.01 3.27 4.26
N SER A 334 0.06 3.40 3.49
CA SER A 334 1.42 3.09 3.94
C SER A 334 1.85 3.92 5.16
N PRO A 335 1.75 5.26 5.16
CA PRO A 335 2.07 6.06 6.35
C PRO A 335 1.19 5.72 7.56
N ASN A 336 -0.10 5.53 7.37
CA ASN A 336 -1.02 5.19 8.47
C ASN A 336 -0.68 3.84 9.13
N PHE A 337 -0.07 2.92 8.40
CA PHE A 337 0.45 1.68 8.94
C PHE A 337 1.72 1.92 9.77
N PHE A 338 2.71 2.60 9.20
CA PHE A 338 3.98 2.85 9.88
C PHE A 338 3.85 3.71 11.14
N LEU A 339 2.99 4.72 11.13
CA LEU A 339 2.72 5.54 12.30
C LEU A 339 2.34 4.70 13.52
N ARG A 340 1.56 3.66 13.31
CA ARG A 340 1.14 2.75 14.38
C ARG A 340 2.23 1.74 14.74
N CYS A 341 3.07 1.37 13.78
CA CYS A 341 4.18 0.46 14.02
C CYS A 341 5.33 1.11 14.80
N LEU A 342 5.50 2.43 14.72
CA LEU A 342 6.58 3.16 15.38
C LEU A 342 6.17 3.80 16.70
N ALA A 343 4.88 4.17 16.84
CA ALA A 343 4.40 4.81 18.07
C ALA A 343 4.37 3.85 19.26
N ASP A 344 4.84 4.29 20.41
CA ASP A 344 4.61 3.60 21.67
C ASP A 344 3.15 3.66 22.08
N HIS A 345 2.67 2.65 22.78
CA HIS A 345 1.27 2.47 23.17
C HIS A 345 0.71 3.67 23.98
N ASP A 346 1.57 4.41 24.65
CA ASP A 346 1.23 5.58 25.48
C ASP A 346 1.33 6.92 24.72
N THR A 347 1.90 6.92 23.51
CA THR A 347 2.03 8.09 22.64
C THR A 347 1.43 7.80 21.26
N LEU A 348 0.16 7.37 21.21
CA LEU A 348 -0.65 7.50 20.01
C LEU A 348 -0.99 8.99 19.75
N ARG A 349 0.00 9.83 19.85
CA ARG A 349 -0.01 11.09 19.15
C ARG A 349 0.02 10.73 17.69
N ASP A 350 -0.96 11.16 16.94
CA ASP A 350 -0.86 11.25 15.49
C ASP A 350 0.41 12.05 15.19
N CYS A 351 1.56 11.36 15.14
CA CYS A 351 2.76 11.91 14.56
C CYS A 351 2.39 12.19 13.12
N GLY A 352 1.96 13.42 12.90
CA GLY A 352 1.40 13.84 11.64
C GLY A 352 2.46 13.74 10.58
N LEU A 353 2.39 12.69 9.81
CA LEU A 353 2.91 12.73 8.46
C LEU A 353 2.17 13.86 7.76
N GLY A 354 2.84 14.99 7.61
CA GLY A 354 2.35 16.10 6.82
C GLY A 354 1.96 15.54 5.46
N ARG A 355 0.67 15.54 5.16
CA ARG A 355 0.19 15.20 3.83
C ARG A 355 0.58 16.35 2.91
N ILE A 356 1.74 16.26 2.29
CA ILE A 356 2.12 17.16 1.22
C ILE A 356 1.36 16.71 -0.01
N ALA A 357 0.15 17.22 -0.18
CA ALA A 357 -0.62 17.01 -1.39
C ALA A 357 -0.21 18.06 -2.42
N CYS A 358 0.71 17.70 -3.30
CA CYS A 358 1.00 18.48 -4.50
C CYS A 358 -0.09 18.20 -5.54
N ARG A 359 -1.08 19.07 -5.69
CA ARG A 359 -2.08 18.97 -6.73
C ARG A 359 -1.60 19.73 -7.95
N SER A 360 -1.06 19.06 -8.96
CA SER A 360 -0.95 19.63 -10.30
C SER A 360 -2.33 19.56 -10.96
N ARG A 361 -2.99 20.69 -11.17
CA ARG A 361 -4.07 20.78 -12.14
C ARG A 361 -3.42 20.77 -13.52
N SER A 362 -3.61 19.68 -14.24
CA SER A 362 -3.58 19.75 -15.71
C SER A 362 -4.92 20.31 -16.16
N SER A 363 -4.91 21.49 -16.74
CA SER A 363 -5.99 22.03 -17.57
C SER A 363 -6.18 21.13 -18.79
#